data_565fcb6fa31febe1d201ed528759ce31
#
_entry.id   565fcb6fa31febe1d201ed528759ce31
#
_cell.length_a   1.000
_cell.length_b   1.000
_cell.length_c   1.000
_cell.angle_alpha   90.00
_cell.angle_beta   90.00
_cell.angle_gamma   90.00
#
_symmetry.space_group_name_H-M   'P 1'
#
loop_
_entity.id
_entity.type
_entity.pdbx_description
1 polymer ?
#
loop_
_entity_poly.entity_id
_entity_poly.type
_entity_poly.pdbx_seq_one_letter_code
_entity_poly.pdbx_strand_id
1 'polypeptide(L)'
;MKATGIVRRIDDLGRVVVPKEIRRVLRIREGDPLEIYTSSTGEVILKKYSPISELGQFADEFEEVKKISYHEIEGFPVSTVHGATIIVSDTDQVIAACGSAKKDFLDKKGDNELDRIIQSKNRYLNDAKIVVPIISQGDPIGSITILPKEHAALGDTELKIAEVGACFLAKQM
;
A
#
# COMPACT_ATOMS: atom_id res chain seq x y z
N MET A 1 19.44 -15.77 -4.43
CA MET A 1 19.08 -15.57 -2.98
C MET A 1 20.35 -15.52 -2.14
N LYS A 2 20.34 -14.83 -0.99
CA LYS A 2 21.50 -14.72 -0.07
C LYS A 2 21.19 -15.52 1.19
N ALA A 3 22.08 -16.48 1.54
CA ALA A 3 21.94 -17.25 2.77
C ALA A 3 22.16 -16.34 4.00
N THR A 4 21.30 -16.49 5.01
CA THR A 4 21.40 -15.73 6.28
C THR A 4 22.31 -16.42 7.31
N GLY A 5 22.69 -17.67 7.08
CA GLY A 5 23.45 -18.52 8.01
C GLY A 5 22.66 -18.95 9.26
N ILE A 6 21.41 -18.59 9.37
CA ILE A 6 20.56 -18.92 10.53
C ILE A 6 19.87 -20.25 10.27
N VAL A 7 20.06 -21.23 11.18
CA VAL A 7 19.39 -22.53 11.15
C VAL A 7 18.36 -22.58 12.28
N ARG A 8 17.14 -23.04 11.96
CA ARG A 8 16.07 -23.27 12.92
C ARG A 8 15.48 -24.67 12.73
N ARG A 9 15.00 -25.26 13.81
CA ARG A 9 14.29 -26.53 13.77
C ARG A 9 12.79 -26.31 13.74
N ILE A 10 12.08 -27.18 13.05
CA ILE A 10 10.62 -27.27 13.14
C ILE A 10 10.30 -27.95 14.46
N ASP A 11 9.35 -27.41 15.22
CA ASP A 11 8.87 -28.01 16.47
C ASP A 11 7.86 -29.14 16.20
N ASP A 12 7.41 -29.80 17.28
CA ASP A 12 6.44 -30.89 17.26
C ASP A 12 5.05 -30.49 16.75
N LEU A 13 4.76 -29.20 16.72
CA LEU A 13 3.53 -28.61 16.16
C LEU A 13 3.71 -28.14 14.71
N GLY A 14 4.87 -28.39 14.08
CA GLY A 14 5.16 -28.00 12.70
C GLY A 14 5.51 -26.50 12.53
N ARG A 15 5.88 -25.79 13.61
CA ARG A 15 6.18 -24.36 13.58
C ARG A 15 7.66 -24.09 13.44
N VAL A 16 7.99 -23.02 12.71
CA VAL A 16 9.35 -22.46 12.63
C VAL A 16 9.33 -21.04 13.16
N VAL A 17 10.23 -20.74 14.08
CA VAL A 17 10.38 -19.37 14.59
C VAL A 17 11.18 -18.53 13.61
N VAL A 18 10.57 -17.48 13.07
CA VAL A 18 11.26 -16.46 12.25
C VAL A 18 12.06 -15.54 13.20
N PRO A 19 13.41 -15.53 13.11
CA PRO A 19 14.26 -14.74 14.00
C PRO A 19 13.96 -13.24 13.95
N LYS A 20 14.16 -12.55 15.09
CA LYS A 20 13.89 -11.13 15.23
C LYS A 20 14.65 -10.29 14.20
N GLU A 21 15.89 -10.68 13.90
CA GLU A 21 16.75 -10.02 12.93
C GLU A 21 16.15 -10.07 11.52
N ILE A 22 15.63 -11.24 11.13
CA ILE A 22 14.97 -11.44 9.83
C ILE A 22 13.66 -10.64 9.80
N ARG A 23 12.82 -10.75 10.85
CA ARG A 23 11.58 -9.99 10.95
C ARG A 23 11.82 -8.48 10.82
N ARG A 24 12.88 -7.98 11.46
CA ARG A 24 13.27 -6.56 11.38
C ARG A 24 13.68 -6.14 9.96
N VAL A 25 14.50 -6.96 9.28
CA VAL A 25 14.95 -6.67 7.90
C VAL A 25 13.80 -6.70 6.92
N LEU A 26 12.87 -7.65 7.08
CA LEU A 26 11.71 -7.83 6.23
C LEU A 26 10.48 -7.06 6.70
N ARG A 27 10.60 -6.25 7.78
CA ARG A 27 9.51 -5.48 8.40
C ARG A 27 8.29 -6.33 8.78
N ILE A 28 8.52 -7.59 9.14
CA ILE A 28 7.47 -8.51 9.59
C ILE A 28 7.20 -8.24 11.07
N ARG A 29 5.94 -7.99 11.42
CA ARG A 29 5.46 -7.77 12.79
C ARG A 29 4.73 -8.99 13.32
N GLU A 30 4.46 -8.98 14.61
CA GLU A 30 3.54 -9.92 15.22
C GLU A 30 2.13 -9.67 14.68
N GLY A 31 1.45 -10.75 14.25
CA GLY A 31 0.14 -10.67 13.62
C GLY A 31 0.15 -10.44 12.10
N ASP A 32 1.28 -10.04 11.49
CA ASP A 32 1.33 -9.90 10.03
C ASP A 32 1.06 -11.26 9.35
N PRO A 33 0.13 -11.32 8.38
CA PRO A 33 -0.11 -12.53 7.60
C PRO A 33 1.07 -12.79 6.66
N LEU A 34 1.49 -14.06 6.59
CA LEU A 34 2.56 -14.50 5.68
C LEU A 34 2.00 -15.55 4.73
N GLU A 35 2.22 -15.33 3.46
CA GLU A 35 1.92 -16.30 2.43
C GLU A 35 3.11 -17.25 2.23
N ILE A 36 2.82 -18.52 2.09
CA ILE A 36 3.82 -19.60 1.98
C ILE A 36 3.84 -20.12 0.55
N TYR A 37 4.98 -20.01 -0.08
CA TYR A 37 5.25 -20.60 -1.39
C TYR A 37 6.24 -21.75 -1.28
N THR A 38 6.13 -22.68 -2.19
CA THR A 38 7.11 -23.76 -2.36
C THR A 38 7.72 -23.71 -3.74
N SER A 39 9.03 -23.89 -3.85
CA SER A 39 9.71 -24.01 -5.13
C SER A 39 9.89 -25.49 -5.53
N SER A 40 10.07 -25.73 -6.83
CA SER A 40 10.41 -27.07 -7.35
C SER A 40 11.77 -27.59 -6.86
N THR A 41 12.61 -26.70 -6.32
CA THR A 41 13.91 -27.02 -5.74
C THR A 41 13.85 -27.36 -4.25
N GLY A 42 12.64 -27.40 -3.65
CA GLY A 42 12.43 -27.80 -2.26
C GLY A 42 12.61 -26.66 -1.25
N GLU A 43 12.51 -25.41 -1.70
CA GLU A 43 12.57 -24.24 -0.83
C GLU A 43 11.16 -23.87 -0.34
N VAL A 44 11.07 -23.39 0.89
CA VAL A 44 9.89 -22.72 1.44
C VAL A 44 10.17 -21.21 1.49
N ILE A 45 9.35 -20.46 0.80
CA ILE A 45 9.48 -19.00 0.70
C ILE A 45 8.31 -18.37 1.44
N LEU A 46 8.61 -17.50 2.40
CA LEU A 46 7.62 -16.70 3.12
C LEU A 46 7.63 -15.30 2.54
N LYS A 47 6.46 -14.82 2.12
CA LYS A 47 6.25 -13.42 1.74
C LYS A 47 5.23 -12.80 2.67
N LYS A 48 5.38 -11.51 2.97
CA LYS A 48 4.34 -10.77 3.64
C LYS A 48 3.13 -10.70 2.70
N TYR A 49 1.98 -11.15 3.19
CA TYR A 49 0.74 -11.06 2.44
C TYR A 49 0.24 -9.62 2.45
N SER A 50 -0.03 -9.08 1.27
CA SER A 50 -0.60 -7.75 1.10
C SER A 50 -1.83 -7.87 0.21
N PRO A 51 -3.05 -7.76 0.77
CA PRO A 51 -4.27 -7.82 -0.03
C PRO A 51 -4.29 -6.76 -1.14
N ILE A 52 -3.76 -5.58 -0.85
CA ILE A 52 -3.71 -4.47 -1.83
C ILE A 52 -2.76 -4.76 -2.98
N SER A 53 -1.70 -5.56 -2.78
CA SER A 53 -0.77 -5.89 -3.87
C SER A 53 -1.42 -6.74 -4.96
N GLU A 54 -2.47 -7.49 -4.64
CA GLU A 54 -3.27 -8.20 -5.65
C GLU A 54 -4.01 -7.23 -6.56
N LEU A 55 -4.41 -6.06 -6.06
CA LEU A 55 -4.98 -4.98 -6.90
C LEU A 55 -3.94 -4.34 -7.83
N GLY A 56 -2.63 -4.47 -7.55
CA GLY A 56 -1.57 -4.01 -8.45
C GLY A 56 -1.61 -4.72 -9.80
N GLN A 57 -2.05 -5.97 -9.86
CA GLN A 57 -2.28 -6.69 -11.11
C GLN A 57 -3.47 -6.10 -11.90
N PHE A 58 -4.47 -5.55 -11.20
CA PHE A 58 -5.55 -4.79 -11.82
C PHE A 58 -5.14 -3.35 -12.20
N ALA A 59 -4.04 -2.81 -11.65
CA ALA A 59 -3.59 -1.47 -12.01
C ALA A 59 -3.11 -1.38 -13.47
N ASP A 60 -2.55 -2.47 -14.00
CA ASP A 60 -2.19 -2.55 -15.41
C ASP A 60 -3.44 -2.65 -16.30
N GLU A 61 -4.47 -3.37 -15.87
CA GLU A 61 -5.80 -3.36 -16.51
C GLU A 61 -6.52 -2.02 -16.32
N PHE A 62 -6.31 -1.34 -15.20
CA PHE A 62 -6.83 0.02 -14.95
C PHE A 62 -6.15 1.08 -15.82
N GLU A 63 -4.94 0.86 -16.34
CA GLU A 63 -4.36 1.74 -17.35
C GLU A 63 -5.12 1.70 -18.68
N GLU A 64 -5.73 0.59 -19.04
CA GLU A 64 -6.60 0.48 -20.21
C GLU A 64 -7.97 1.17 -19.97
N VAL A 65 -8.50 1.07 -18.77
CA VAL A 65 -9.72 1.79 -18.34
C VAL A 65 -9.48 3.32 -18.28
N LYS A 66 -8.27 3.77 -17.97
CA LYS A 66 -7.89 5.21 -18.03
C LYS A 66 -8.05 5.82 -19.42
N LYS A 67 -7.89 5.06 -20.48
CA LYS A 67 -8.11 5.55 -21.85
C LYS A 67 -9.59 5.83 -22.16
N ILE A 68 -10.50 5.25 -21.39
CA ILE A 68 -11.95 5.35 -21.62
C ILE A 68 -12.62 6.40 -20.73
N SER A 69 -12.06 6.78 -19.58
CA SER A 69 -12.87 7.38 -18.51
C SER A 69 -12.52 8.76 -18.02
N TYR A 70 -11.64 9.51 -18.64
CA TYR A 70 -11.43 10.90 -18.20
C TYR A 70 -12.56 11.86 -18.60
N HIS A 71 -13.52 11.42 -19.42
CA HIS A 71 -14.58 12.29 -19.94
C HIS A 71 -16.01 11.88 -19.59
N GLU A 72 -16.27 10.72 -18.98
CA GLU A 72 -17.65 10.19 -18.89
C GLU A 72 -18.15 9.76 -17.50
N ILE A 73 -17.42 10.01 -16.42
CA ILE A 73 -18.02 9.91 -15.10
C ILE A 73 -18.55 11.30 -14.72
N GLU A 74 -19.65 11.68 -15.34
CA GLU A 74 -20.47 12.80 -14.88
C GLU A 74 -20.91 12.51 -13.44
N GLY A 75 -20.43 13.35 -12.50
CA GLY A 75 -20.83 13.32 -11.10
C GLY A 75 -19.73 12.98 -10.09
N PHE A 76 -18.57 12.53 -10.50
CA PHE A 76 -17.42 12.42 -9.60
C PHE A 76 -16.52 13.66 -9.77
N PRO A 77 -16.25 14.45 -8.71
CA PRO A 77 -15.43 15.65 -8.81
C PRO A 77 -13.94 15.34 -8.94
N VAL A 78 -13.57 14.44 -9.87
CA VAL A 78 -12.16 14.18 -10.22
C VAL A 78 -11.52 15.42 -10.85
N SER A 79 -12.34 16.36 -11.32
CA SER A 79 -11.88 17.64 -11.85
C SER A 79 -11.26 18.59 -10.82
N THR A 80 -11.49 18.37 -9.53
CA THR A 80 -10.95 19.21 -8.45
C THR A 80 -9.55 18.80 -7.99
N VAL A 81 -9.10 17.57 -8.30
CA VAL A 81 -7.73 17.11 -7.98
C VAL A 81 -6.79 17.34 -9.17
N HIS A 82 -7.03 18.39 -9.97
CA HIS A 82 -6.25 18.69 -11.18
C HIS A 82 -4.77 18.86 -10.84
N GLY A 83 -3.98 17.87 -11.25
CA GLY A 83 -2.52 17.87 -11.17
C GLY A 83 -1.95 17.36 -9.85
N ALA A 84 -2.75 16.97 -8.87
CA ALA A 84 -2.25 16.26 -7.68
C ALA A 84 -1.72 14.88 -8.05
N THR A 85 -0.82 14.36 -7.24
CA THR A 85 -0.35 12.98 -7.33
C THR A 85 -1.05 12.15 -6.27
N ILE A 86 -1.73 11.08 -6.69
CA ILE A 86 -2.38 10.11 -5.81
C ILE A 86 -1.54 8.85 -5.78
N ILE A 87 -1.25 8.36 -4.59
CA ILE A 87 -0.43 7.18 -4.35
C ILE A 87 -1.24 6.20 -3.52
N VAL A 88 -1.32 4.96 -3.95
CA VAL A 88 -1.84 3.84 -3.16
C VAL A 88 -0.64 3.00 -2.74
N SER A 89 -0.52 2.76 -1.46
CA SER A 89 0.54 1.91 -0.88
C SER A 89 -0.05 0.84 0.02
N ASP A 90 0.63 -0.29 0.10
CA ASP A 90 0.48 -1.18 1.24
C ASP A 90 1.33 -0.66 2.43
N THR A 91 1.58 -1.51 3.40
CA THR A 91 2.38 -1.15 4.58
C THR A 91 3.88 -1.04 4.29
N ASP A 92 4.36 -1.46 3.12
CA ASP A 92 5.79 -1.59 2.83
C ASP A 92 6.24 -0.92 1.53
N GLN A 93 5.35 -0.80 0.55
CA GLN A 93 5.69 -0.30 -0.78
C GLN A 93 4.53 0.44 -1.46
N VAL A 94 4.86 1.20 -2.47
CA VAL A 94 3.88 1.83 -3.35
C VAL A 94 3.36 0.78 -4.33
N ILE A 95 2.04 0.60 -4.38
CA ILE A 95 1.35 -0.32 -5.29
C ILE A 95 0.94 0.38 -6.58
N ALA A 96 0.40 1.58 -6.45
CA ALA A 96 -0.02 2.36 -7.61
C ALA A 96 0.21 3.85 -7.37
N ALA A 97 0.49 4.58 -8.44
CA ALA A 97 0.58 6.03 -8.39
C ALA A 97 0.01 6.63 -9.67
N CYS A 98 -0.71 7.74 -9.56
CA CYS A 98 -1.18 8.52 -10.70
C CYS A 98 -0.96 10.00 -10.45
N GLY A 99 -0.89 10.81 -11.52
CA GLY A 99 -0.65 12.23 -11.43
C GLY A 99 0.72 12.65 -11.97
N SER A 100 1.07 13.94 -11.75
CA SER A 100 2.25 14.57 -12.36
C SER A 100 3.58 13.96 -11.91
N ALA A 101 3.68 13.52 -10.65
CA ALA A 101 4.89 12.95 -10.07
C ALA A 101 4.87 11.40 -9.99
N LYS A 102 4.01 10.72 -10.78
CA LYS A 102 3.88 9.25 -10.77
C LYS A 102 5.22 8.52 -10.81
N LYS A 103 6.13 8.95 -11.70
CA LYS A 103 7.43 8.27 -11.92
C LYS A 103 8.35 8.32 -10.70
N ASP A 104 8.17 9.32 -9.85
CA ASP A 104 9.03 9.51 -8.68
C ASP A 104 8.67 8.58 -7.52
N PHE A 105 7.49 7.94 -7.58
CA PHE A 105 6.95 7.12 -6.49
C PHE A 105 6.80 5.64 -6.84
N LEU A 106 6.74 5.28 -8.12
CA LEU A 106 6.72 3.88 -8.52
C LEU A 106 8.00 3.19 -8.03
N ASP A 107 7.85 1.98 -7.48
CA ASP A 107 8.94 1.16 -6.93
C ASP A 107 9.63 1.71 -5.67
N LYS A 108 9.12 2.79 -5.08
CA LYS A 108 9.61 3.25 -3.78
C LYS A 108 9.09 2.38 -2.65
N LYS A 109 9.98 2.07 -1.73
CA LYS A 109 9.62 1.49 -0.45
C LYS A 109 8.98 2.56 0.43
N GLY A 110 7.96 2.17 1.18
CA GLY A 110 7.37 3.03 2.19
C GLY A 110 8.41 3.54 3.19
N ASP A 111 8.27 4.78 3.62
CA ASP A 111 9.12 5.35 4.66
C ASP A 111 8.57 5.04 6.07
N ASN A 112 9.39 5.30 7.09
CA ASN A 112 9.00 5.05 8.48
C ASN A 112 7.89 5.99 8.97
N GLU A 113 7.74 7.16 8.35
CA GLU A 113 6.67 8.11 8.70
C GLU A 113 5.33 7.60 8.21
N LEU A 114 5.27 7.21 6.93
CA LEU A 114 4.07 6.64 6.31
C LEU A 114 3.60 5.41 7.10
N ASP A 115 4.53 4.53 7.46
CA ASP A 115 4.23 3.35 8.25
C ASP A 115 3.61 3.68 9.62
N ARG A 116 4.14 4.70 10.33
CA ARG A 116 3.54 5.16 11.60
C ARG A 116 2.13 5.69 11.42
N ILE A 117 1.88 6.44 10.34
CA ILE A 117 0.55 6.98 10.04
C ILE A 117 -0.42 5.83 9.77
N ILE A 118 -0.04 4.86 8.93
CA ILE A 118 -0.87 3.68 8.64
C ILE A 118 -1.22 2.94 9.93
N GLN A 119 -0.23 2.67 10.78
CA GLN A 119 -0.43 1.94 12.04
C GLN A 119 -1.27 2.71 13.06
N SER A 120 -1.24 4.05 13.03
CA SER A 120 -2.07 4.86 13.91
C SER A 120 -3.55 4.75 13.61
N LYS A 121 -3.91 4.25 12.42
CA LYS A 121 -5.29 4.18 11.88
C LYS A 121 -5.97 5.56 11.78
N ASN A 122 -5.22 6.64 11.95
CA ASN A 122 -5.72 8.01 11.87
C ASN A 122 -5.32 8.65 10.56
N ARG A 123 -6.20 9.49 10.04
CA ARG A 123 -5.87 10.35 8.91
C ARG A 123 -4.80 11.37 9.30
N TYR A 124 -3.97 11.72 8.36
CA TYR A 124 -2.95 12.74 8.50
C TYR A 124 -3.11 13.79 7.39
N LEU A 125 -3.09 15.04 7.78
CA LEU A 125 -3.23 16.19 6.87
C LEU A 125 -2.22 17.25 7.26
N ASN A 126 -1.46 17.74 6.27
CA ASN A 126 -0.68 18.97 6.35
C ASN A 126 -0.62 19.63 4.96
N ASP A 127 0.09 20.76 4.85
CA ASP A 127 0.20 21.49 3.58
C ASP A 127 0.92 20.71 2.47
N ALA A 128 1.71 19.70 2.83
CA ALA A 128 2.51 18.92 1.88
C ALA A 128 1.84 17.62 1.44
N LYS A 129 0.97 17.02 2.27
CA LYS A 129 0.35 15.73 1.96
C LYS A 129 -0.90 15.45 2.79
N ILE A 130 -1.80 14.68 2.21
CA ILE A 130 -2.89 13.98 2.90
C ILE A 130 -2.55 12.50 2.88
N VAL A 131 -2.71 11.81 4.01
CA VAL A 131 -2.58 10.36 4.11
C VAL A 131 -3.80 9.80 4.83
N VAL A 132 -4.50 8.89 4.18
CA VAL A 132 -5.66 8.20 4.76
C VAL A 132 -5.37 6.70 4.77
N PRO A 133 -5.32 6.07 5.95
CA PRO A 133 -5.15 4.63 6.06
C PRO A 133 -6.33 3.87 5.45
N ILE A 134 -6.03 2.77 4.77
CA ILE A 134 -7.00 1.80 4.28
C ILE A 134 -7.14 0.73 5.37
N ILE A 135 -8.34 0.63 5.95
CA ILE A 135 -8.61 -0.27 7.08
C ILE A 135 -9.61 -1.32 6.64
N SER A 136 -9.21 -2.57 6.58
CA SER A 136 -10.08 -3.72 6.31
C SER A 136 -10.17 -4.60 7.54
N GLN A 137 -11.40 -4.98 7.93
CA GLN A 137 -11.70 -5.83 9.10
C GLN A 137 -11.04 -5.36 10.41
N GLY A 138 -10.79 -4.05 10.53
CA GLY A 138 -10.16 -3.45 11.70
C GLY A 138 -8.63 -3.34 11.60
N ASP A 139 -7.98 -3.92 10.61
CA ASP A 139 -6.54 -3.86 10.40
C ASP A 139 -6.14 -2.88 9.30
N PRO A 140 -5.06 -2.11 9.51
CA PRO A 140 -4.55 -1.20 8.51
C PRO A 140 -3.75 -2.00 7.46
N ILE A 141 -4.27 -2.04 6.23
CA ILE A 141 -3.68 -2.80 5.13
C ILE A 141 -2.85 -1.94 4.18
N GLY A 142 -2.98 -0.62 4.27
CA GLY A 142 -2.24 0.32 3.43
C GLY A 142 -2.72 1.75 3.59
N SER A 143 -2.47 2.59 2.59
CA SER A 143 -2.93 3.99 2.60
C SER A 143 -3.17 4.55 1.21
N ILE A 144 -3.99 5.61 1.17
CA ILE A 144 -4.05 6.56 0.05
C ILE A 144 -3.31 7.82 0.49
N THR A 145 -2.35 8.25 -0.32
CA THR A 145 -1.64 9.51 -0.14
C THR A 145 -1.94 10.43 -1.30
N ILE A 146 -2.32 11.69 -1.00
CA ILE A 146 -2.47 12.75 -2.00
C ILE A 146 -1.38 13.80 -1.76
N LEU A 147 -0.64 14.10 -2.82
CA LEU A 147 0.37 15.16 -2.84
C LEU A 147 -0.15 16.30 -3.73
N PRO A 148 -0.04 17.56 -3.29
CA PRO A 148 -0.46 18.68 -4.10
C PRO A 148 0.43 18.84 -5.33
N LYS A 149 -0.11 19.45 -6.38
CA LYS A 149 0.72 20.06 -7.41
C LYS A 149 1.41 21.29 -6.83
N GLU A 150 2.54 21.69 -7.40
CA GLU A 150 3.23 22.94 -7.04
C GLU A 150 2.23 24.09 -6.85
N HIS A 151 2.30 24.74 -5.68
CA HIS A 151 1.46 25.86 -5.28
C HIS A 151 -0.05 25.61 -5.09
N ALA A 152 -0.52 24.35 -5.12
CA ALA A 152 -1.89 24.03 -4.79
C ALA A 152 -2.03 23.72 -3.29
N ALA A 153 -3.09 24.23 -2.67
CA ALA A 153 -3.43 23.88 -1.29
C ALA A 153 -4.22 22.57 -1.26
N LEU A 154 -3.96 21.75 -0.25
CA LEU A 154 -4.78 20.59 0.07
C LEU A 154 -5.88 21.01 1.05
N GLY A 155 -7.10 20.59 0.78
CA GLY A 155 -8.27 20.97 1.58
C GLY A 155 -9.19 19.79 1.90
N ASP A 156 -10.37 20.14 2.41
CA ASP A 156 -11.39 19.15 2.79
C ASP A 156 -11.88 18.30 1.62
N THR A 157 -11.83 18.83 0.40
CA THR A 157 -12.26 18.09 -0.80
C THR A 157 -11.31 16.94 -1.09
N GLU A 158 -10.01 17.21 -1.11
CA GLU A 158 -8.97 16.20 -1.32
C GLU A 158 -8.99 15.16 -0.21
N LEU A 159 -9.19 15.59 1.04
CA LEU A 159 -9.33 14.69 2.17
C LEU A 159 -10.54 13.75 2.00
N LYS A 160 -11.70 14.26 1.63
CA LYS A 160 -12.90 13.45 1.39
C LYS A 160 -12.71 12.46 0.24
N ILE A 161 -12.04 12.86 -0.84
CA ILE A 161 -11.72 11.98 -1.95
C ILE A 161 -10.83 10.82 -1.48
N ALA A 162 -9.79 11.11 -0.67
CA ALA A 162 -8.93 10.08 -0.10
C ALA A 162 -9.70 9.14 0.84
N GLU A 163 -10.60 9.67 1.67
CA GLU A 163 -11.44 8.87 2.58
C GLU A 163 -12.39 7.94 1.81
N VAL A 164 -13.05 8.44 0.76
CA VAL A 164 -13.93 7.65 -0.10
C VAL A 164 -13.14 6.55 -0.81
N GLY A 165 -11.98 6.89 -1.37
CA GLY A 165 -11.11 5.93 -2.02
C GLY A 165 -10.61 4.84 -1.05
N ALA A 166 -10.19 5.22 0.15
CA ALA A 166 -9.75 4.28 1.17
C ALA A 166 -10.88 3.33 1.60
N CYS A 167 -12.08 3.87 1.80
CA CYS A 167 -13.27 3.06 2.12
C CYS A 167 -13.67 2.12 0.99
N PHE A 168 -13.55 2.56 -0.26
CA PHE A 168 -13.83 1.73 -1.43
C PHE A 168 -12.84 0.57 -1.52
N LEU A 169 -11.54 0.86 -1.45
CA LEU A 169 -10.50 -0.18 -1.50
C LEU A 169 -10.62 -1.17 -0.34
N ALA A 170 -10.92 -0.71 0.87
CA ALA A 170 -11.13 -1.57 2.02
C ALA A 170 -12.29 -2.58 1.85
N LYS A 171 -13.30 -2.23 1.04
CA LYS A 171 -14.46 -3.10 0.77
C LYS A 171 -14.22 -4.13 -0.35
N GLN A 172 -13.17 -3.95 -1.14
CA GLN A 172 -12.78 -4.90 -2.18
C GLN A 172 -11.96 -6.07 -1.61
N MET A 173 -11.51 -5.93 -0.36
CA MET A 173 -10.69 -6.88 0.41
C MET A 173 -11.57 -7.63 1.42
#